data_61df060b87d041dd398cfc75e31a5fc9
#
_entry.id   61df060b87d041dd398cfc75e31a5fc9
#
_cell.length_a   1.000
_cell.length_b   1.000
_cell.length_c   1.000
_cell.angle_alpha   90.00
_cell.angle_beta   90.00
_cell.angle_gamma   90.00
#
_symmetry.space_group_name_H-M   'P 1'
#
loop_
_entity.id
_entity.type
_entity.pdbx_description
1 polymer ?
#
loop_
_entity_poly.entity_id
_entity_poly.type
_entity_poly.pdbx_seq_one_letter_code
_entity_poly.pdbx_strand_id
1 'polypeptide(L)'
;TFDFEVKNKSNKPVRITDVCTSCGCTDVAFPREAIAAGEKFTISITYDAATMGHFDKLVGIYNEGDDKPLLLRVRGSVVREVVDYGGNYNFMLGSIKSDCNDVEFDDVNRGDRPQKKIHIFNSTSAAVQPVVMHLPEYLKADVSPSNIAPGHGGVITMTLDSRKLDDMGLTQTSVFLGAFPGDKVNREKEIGISAVLLPKFDNLTAQQLANAPQLYLSTTELNLGHFDQKKKLKGEIVIRNDGKSVLKIKSLQMFTVGLQVSLNKQTLHPGESAKLKVTAEKRQLKTARSKPRVLMITND
;
A
#
# COMPACT_ATOMS: atom_id res chain seq x y z
N THR A 1 11.16 -10.83 20.32
CA THR A 1 11.25 -11.74 21.50
C THR A 1 12.72 -11.96 21.85
N PHE A 2 13.02 -12.06 23.14
CA PHE A 2 14.35 -12.30 23.71
C PHE A 2 14.25 -13.52 24.63
N ASP A 3 15.02 -14.56 24.35
CA ASP A 3 15.02 -15.79 25.12
C ASP A 3 16.21 -15.83 26.08
N PHE A 4 15.94 -16.03 27.35
CA PHE A 4 16.91 -16.18 28.41
C PHE A 4 16.95 -17.63 28.90
N GLU A 5 18.07 -18.31 28.69
CA GLU A 5 18.31 -19.60 29.31
C GLU A 5 18.70 -19.40 30.78
N VAL A 6 17.90 -19.89 31.69
CA VAL A 6 18.08 -19.79 33.14
C VAL A 6 18.24 -21.18 33.72
N LYS A 7 19.06 -21.29 34.75
CA LYS A 7 19.29 -22.56 35.45
C LYS A 7 18.97 -22.42 36.93
N ASN A 8 18.14 -23.35 37.44
CA ASN A 8 17.97 -23.49 38.90
C ASN A 8 19.28 -23.95 39.56
N LYS A 9 19.98 -23.05 40.24
CA LYS A 9 21.23 -23.38 40.95
C LYS A 9 21.03 -23.82 42.41
N SER A 10 19.77 -23.78 42.88
CA SER A 10 19.47 -24.25 44.24
C SER A 10 19.45 -25.77 44.30
N ASN A 11 19.46 -26.31 45.52
CA ASN A 11 19.36 -27.76 45.79
C ASN A 11 17.91 -28.22 45.95
N LYS A 12 16.93 -27.36 45.68
CA LYS A 12 15.48 -27.60 45.79
C LYS A 12 14.76 -27.17 44.52
N PRO A 13 13.60 -27.74 44.23
CA PRO A 13 12.73 -27.21 43.18
C PRO A 13 12.35 -25.73 43.45
N VAL A 14 12.28 -24.93 42.40
CA VAL A 14 11.91 -23.51 42.46
C VAL A 14 10.69 -23.27 41.58
N ARG A 15 9.74 -22.49 42.08
CA ARG A 15 8.55 -22.08 41.33
C ARG A 15 8.55 -20.59 41.17
N ILE A 16 8.30 -20.13 39.93
CA ILE A 16 8.08 -18.70 39.64
C ILE A 16 6.65 -18.38 40.05
N THR A 17 6.50 -17.46 40.99
CA THR A 17 5.19 -17.06 41.55
C THR A 17 4.59 -15.85 40.87
N ASP A 18 5.46 -14.89 40.47
CA ASP A 18 5.02 -13.66 39.84
C ASP A 18 6.10 -13.09 38.92
N VAL A 19 5.67 -12.31 37.93
CA VAL A 19 6.55 -11.58 37.02
C VAL A 19 5.98 -10.16 36.86
N CYS A 20 6.81 -9.17 37.15
CA CYS A 20 6.45 -7.77 36.93
C CYS A 20 7.30 -7.13 35.86
N THR A 21 6.68 -6.28 35.04
CA THR A 21 7.33 -5.54 33.95
C THR A 21 7.26 -4.03 34.21
N SER A 22 8.25 -3.29 33.72
CA SER A 22 8.28 -1.83 33.88
C SER A 22 7.26 -1.09 32.98
N CYS A 23 6.55 -1.79 32.08
CA CYS A 23 5.48 -1.24 31.24
C CYS A 23 4.57 -2.33 30.72
N GLY A 24 3.34 -1.97 30.31
CA GLY A 24 2.41 -2.86 29.61
C GLY A 24 2.81 -3.23 28.17
N CYS A 25 3.95 -2.73 27.70
CA CYS A 25 4.54 -3.01 26.38
C CYS A 25 5.46 -4.24 26.36
N THR A 26 5.51 -5.01 27.45
CA THR A 26 6.38 -6.17 27.59
C THR A 26 5.56 -7.35 28.09
N ASP A 27 5.58 -8.44 27.35
CA ASP A 27 4.96 -9.72 27.75
C ASP A 27 6.08 -10.73 28.10
N VAL A 28 5.77 -11.63 29.05
CA VAL A 28 6.76 -12.59 29.57
C VAL A 28 6.14 -13.98 29.64
N ALA A 29 6.71 -14.92 28.89
CA ALA A 29 6.40 -16.32 28.95
C ALA A 29 7.43 -17.08 29.77
N PHE A 30 6.99 -17.88 30.74
CA PHE A 30 7.83 -18.64 31.67
C PHE A 30 7.13 -19.94 32.12
N PRO A 31 7.87 -20.96 32.57
CA PRO A 31 7.28 -22.20 33.10
C PRO A 31 6.41 -21.92 34.34
N ARG A 32 5.21 -22.48 34.36
CA ARG A 32 4.26 -22.36 35.49
C ARG A 32 4.44 -23.45 36.52
N GLU A 33 5.15 -24.50 36.17
CA GLU A 33 5.42 -25.65 37.05
C GLU A 33 6.71 -25.48 37.83
N ALA A 34 6.90 -26.30 38.86
CA ALA A 34 8.12 -26.28 39.66
C ALA A 34 9.32 -26.78 38.83
N ILE A 35 10.41 -26.05 38.84
CA ILE A 35 11.64 -26.31 38.11
C ILE A 35 12.58 -27.08 39.01
N ALA A 36 12.98 -28.26 38.63
CA ALA A 36 13.83 -29.13 39.45
C ALA A 36 15.21 -28.56 39.74
N ALA A 37 15.86 -29.01 40.81
CA ALA A 37 17.23 -28.59 41.14
C ALA A 37 18.18 -28.94 39.99
N GLY A 38 18.95 -27.94 39.52
CA GLY A 38 19.87 -28.08 38.40
C GLY A 38 19.28 -28.03 37.00
N GLU A 39 17.95 -27.94 36.88
CA GLU A 39 17.26 -27.88 35.61
C GLU A 39 17.44 -26.51 34.92
N LYS A 40 17.53 -26.54 33.58
CA LYS A 40 17.53 -25.36 32.72
C LYS A 40 16.15 -25.13 32.15
N PHE A 41 15.74 -23.88 32.06
CA PHE A 41 14.49 -23.45 31.47
C PHE A 41 14.65 -22.13 30.74
N THR A 42 13.69 -21.77 29.90
CA THR A 42 13.71 -20.54 29.12
C THR A 42 12.66 -19.56 29.64
N ILE A 43 13.05 -18.30 29.76
CA ILE A 43 12.14 -17.16 29.95
C ILE A 43 12.18 -16.35 28.68
N SER A 44 11.04 -16.22 28.02
CA SER A 44 10.89 -15.46 26.78
C SER A 44 10.22 -14.11 27.06
N ILE A 45 10.93 -13.03 26.74
CA ILE A 45 10.45 -11.66 26.93
C ILE A 45 10.15 -11.08 25.55
N THR A 46 8.88 -10.73 25.30
CA THR A 46 8.43 -10.08 24.07
C THR A 46 8.17 -8.61 24.33
N TYR A 47 8.88 -7.74 23.61
CA TYR A 47 8.67 -6.30 23.61
C TYR A 47 7.79 -5.90 22.41
N ASP A 48 6.71 -5.14 22.68
CA ASP A 48 5.90 -4.55 21.62
C ASP A 48 6.63 -3.35 21.00
N ALA A 49 7.07 -3.53 19.76
CA ALA A 49 7.84 -2.56 18.98
C ALA A 49 6.97 -1.50 18.28
N ALA A 50 5.78 -1.19 18.81
CA ALA A 50 4.88 -0.18 18.23
C ALA A 50 5.49 1.23 18.23
N THR A 51 6.39 1.52 19.17
CA THR A 51 7.04 2.84 19.30
C THR A 51 8.49 2.78 18.83
N MET A 52 8.84 3.69 17.91
CA MET A 52 10.22 3.85 17.40
C MET A 52 11.13 4.45 18.48
N GLY A 53 12.42 4.07 18.44
CA GLY A 53 13.45 4.64 19.28
C GLY A 53 14.10 3.64 20.26
N HIS A 54 14.90 4.15 21.17
CA HIS A 54 15.56 3.33 22.18
C HIS A 54 14.60 2.87 23.27
N PHE A 55 14.74 1.64 23.69
CA PHE A 55 14.05 1.11 24.84
C PHE A 55 15.02 0.46 25.85
N ASP A 56 14.66 0.53 27.12
CA ASP A 56 15.35 -0.09 28.23
C ASP A 56 14.30 -0.55 29.24
N LYS A 57 14.11 -1.86 29.34
CA LYS A 57 13.04 -2.47 30.15
C LYS A 57 13.61 -3.41 31.18
N LEU A 58 13.03 -3.36 32.37
CA LEU A 58 13.32 -4.28 33.45
C LEU A 58 12.15 -5.25 33.64
N VAL A 59 12.47 -6.50 33.84
CA VAL A 59 11.56 -7.58 34.17
C VAL A 59 12.01 -8.19 35.50
N GLY A 60 11.15 -8.12 36.50
CA GLY A 60 11.35 -8.73 37.80
C GLY A 60 10.67 -10.09 37.86
N ILE A 61 11.41 -11.15 38.24
CA ILE A 61 10.90 -12.50 38.36
C ILE A 61 10.99 -12.90 39.83
N TYR A 62 9.84 -13.21 40.42
CA TYR A 62 9.73 -13.61 41.81
C TYR A 62 9.59 -15.14 41.90
N ASN A 63 10.43 -15.74 42.73
CA ASN A 63 10.34 -17.15 43.05
C ASN A 63 9.70 -17.35 44.41
N GLU A 64 9.13 -18.54 44.62
CA GLU A 64 8.57 -18.93 45.89
C GLU A 64 9.62 -18.90 47.00
N GLY A 65 9.40 -18.07 48.04
CA GLY A 65 10.29 -17.91 49.19
C GLY A 65 11.42 -16.90 49.04
N ASP A 66 11.49 -16.19 47.90
CA ASP A 66 12.48 -15.11 47.69
C ASP A 66 11.81 -13.71 47.95
N ASP A 67 12.49 -12.90 48.78
CA ASP A 67 12.06 -11.52 49.07
C ASP A 67 12.44 -10.53 47.94
N LYS A 68 13.31 -10.92 47.05
CA LYS A 68 13.82 -10.07 45.97
C LYS A 68 13.70 -10.75 44.60
N PRO A 69 13.24 -10.01 43.57
CA PRO A 69 13.15 -10.56 42.25
C PRO A 69 14.52 -10.76 41.59
N LEU A 70 14.63 -11.78 40.74
CA LEU A 70 15.65 -11.83 39.70
C LEU A 70 15.35 -10.75 38.66
N LEU A 71 16.27 -9.84 38.41
CA LEU A 71 16.07 -8.76 37.43
C LEU A 71 16.72 -9.15 36.10
N LEU A 72 15.87 -9.19 35.08
CA LEU A 72 16.31 -9.25 33.68
C LEU A 72 16.16 -7.87 33.03
N ARG A 73 17.13 -7.49 32.21
CA ARG A 73 17.13 -6.20 31.51
C ARG A 73 17.19 -6.41 30.02
N VAL A 74 16.24 -5.87 29.30
CA VAL A 74 16.17 -5.90 27.84
C VAL A 74 16.35 -4.48 27.31
N ARG A 75 17.36 -4.31 26.46
CA ARG A 75 17.68 -3.01 25.82
C ARG A 75 17.78 -3.18 24.32
N GLY A 76 17.36 -2.16 23.60
CA GLY A 76 17.48 -2.15 22.15
C GLY A 76 17.01 -0.84 21.55
N SER A 77 16.97 -0.84 20.24
CA SER A 77 16.41 0.25 19.45
C SER A 77 15.40 -0.34 18.48
N VAL A 78 14.20 0.19 18.50
CA VAL A 78 13.21 -0.08 17.45
C VAL A 78 13.54 0.84 16.29
N VAL A 79 13.99 0.24 15.20
CA VAL A 79 14.27 0.94 13.94
C VAL A 79 13.32 0.41 12.89
N ARG A 80 12.88 1.26 11.97
CA ARG A 80 12.22 0.75 10.77
C ARG A 80 13.26 0.00 9.96
N GLU A 81 12.92 -1.21 9.56
CA GLU A 81 13.77 -2.00 8.68
C GLU A 81 13.97 -1.22 7.38
N VAL A 82 15.21 -0.82 7.12
CA VAL A 82 15.59 -0.30 5.80
C VAL A 82 15.78 -1.55 4.94
N VAL A 83 14.75 -1.94 4.23
CA VAL A 83 14.86 -3.00 3.22
C VAL A 83 15.80 -2.47 2.14
N ASP A 84 16.94 -3.13 1.98
CA ASP A 84 17.86 -2.84 0.87
C ASP A 84 17.13 -3.15 -0.43
N TYR A 85 16.73 -2.09 -1.15
CA TYR A 85 15.95 -2.22 -2.38
C TYR A 85 16.87 -2.68 -3.51
N GLY A 86 16.79 -3.96 -3.87
CA GLY A 86 17.57 -4.55 -4.98
C GLY A 86 17.08 -4.17 -6.39
N GLY A 87 16.12 -3.25 -6.53
CA GLY A 87 15.56 -2.82 -7.81
C GLY A 87 16.25 -1.59 -8.42
N ASN A 88 15.71 -1.09 -9.52
CA ASN A 88 16.24 0.05 -10.25
C ASN A 88 15.48 1.33 -9.94
N TYR A 89 16.20 2.43 -9.77
CA TYR A 89 15.65 3.78 -9.63
C TYR A 89 15.61 4.46 -11.00
N ASN A 90 14.54 4.23 -11.75
CA ASN A 90 14.42 4.66 -13.15
C ASN A 90 13.95 6.10 -13.34
N PHE A 91 13.53 6.76 -12.26
CA PHE A 91 12.96 8.11 -12.32
C PHE A 91 13.79 9.08 -11.48
N MET A 92 13.78 10.34 -11.90
CA MET A 92 14.29 11.47 -11.10
C MET A 92 13.12 12.33 -10.65
N LEU A 93 12.98 12.49 -9.34
CA LEU A 93 12.01 13.39 -8.72
C LEU A 93 12.76 14.58 -8.11
N GLY A 94 13.02 15.60 -8.93
CA GLY A 94 13.95 16.66 -8.58
C GLY A 94 15.37 16.14 -8.42
N SER A 95 15.92 16.17 -7.20
CA SER A 95 17.26 15.65 -6.88
C SER A 95 17.27 14.21 -6.32
N ILE A 96 16.11 13.60 -6.12
CA ILE A 96 15.97 12.27 -5.53
C ILE A 96 15.63 11.28 -6.63
N LYS A 97 16.30 10.12 -6.67
CA LYS A 97 15.94 9.03 -7.55
C LYS A 97 14.79 8.22 -6.98
N SER A 98 13.95 7.66 -7.85
CA SER A 98 12.80 6.83 -7.48
C SER A 98 12.62 5.62 -8.40
N ASP A 99 12.04 4.55 -7.89
CA ASP A 99 11.64 3.37 -8.67
C ASP A 99 10.38 3.63 -9.50
N CYS A 100 9.50 4.55 -9.05
CA CYS A 100 8.31 4.93 -9.79
C CYS A 100 7.96 6.41 -9.60
N ASN A 101 7.16 6.96 -10.50
CA ASN A 101 6.60 8.31 -10.44
C ASN A 101 5.08 8.33 -10.67
N ASP A 102 4.45 7.17 -10.60
CA ASP A 102 3.00 6.99 -10.74
C ASP A 102 2.53 5.84 -9.83
N VAL A 103 1.57 6.11 -8.96
CA VAL A 103 1.06 5.17 -7.96
C VAL A 103 -0.41 4.89 -8.24
N GLU A 104 -0.71 3.63 -8.47
CA GLU A 104 -2.05 3.18 -8.80
C GLU A 104 -2.63 2.33 -7.66
N PHE A 105 -3.79 2.76 -7.15
CA PHE A 105 -4.62 2.00 -6.22
C PHE A 105 -5.81 1.45 -7.00
N ASP A 106 -5.61 0.29 -7.63
CA ASP A 106 -6.66 -0.40 -8.37
C ASP A 106 -7.54 -1.22 -7.43
N ASP A 107 -8.80 -1.43 -7.84
CA ASP A 107 -9.75 -2.35 -7.18
C ASP A 107 -9.97 -2.07 -5.68
N VAL A 108 -10.19 -0.81 -5.34
CA VAL A 108 -10.40 -0.38 -3.95
C VAL A 108 -11.88 -0.43 -3.60
N ASN A 109 -12.23 -1.12 -2.51
CA ASN A 109 -13.59 -1.08 -1.96
C ASN A 109 -13.72 0.03 -0.92
N ARG A 110 -14.95 0.53 -0.72
CA ARG A 110 -15.17 1.55 0.32
C ARG A 110 -14.95 0.96 1.71
N GLY A 111 -14.03 1.56 2.44
CA GLY A 111 -13.56 1.10 3.75
C GLY A 111 -12.13 0.57 3.73
N ASP A 112 -11.62 0.19 2.56
CA ASP A 112 -10.25 -0.30 2.41
C ASP A 112 -9.21 0.81 2.68
N ARG A 113 -8.03 0.37 3.14
CA ARG A 113 -6.86 1.22 3.36
C ARG A 113 -5.61 0.61 2.73
N PRO A 114 -5.57 0.48 1.41
CA PRO A 114 -4.42 -0.09 0.73
C PRO A 114 -3.19 0.79 0.88
N GLN A 115 -2.02 0.13 0.85
CA GLN A 115 -0.72 0.78 0.91
C GLN A 115 0.09 0.47 -0.33
N LYS A 116 0.82 1.47 -0.80
CA LYS A 116 1.82 1.34 -1.88
C LYS A 116 3.14 1.93 -1.40
N LYS A 117 4.23 1.29 -1.79
CA LYS A 117 5.59 1.72 -1.44
C LYS A 117 6.29 2.28 -2.67
N ILE A 118 7.00 3.38 -2.49
CA ILE A 118 7.90 3.99 -3.47
C ILE A 118 9.29 3.95 -2.85
N HIS A 119 10.24 3.32 -3.53
CA HIS A 119 11.63 3.31 -3.10
C HIS A 119 12.34 4.53 -3.68
N ILE A 120 13.04 5.24 -2.81
CA ILE A 120 13.77 6.47 -3.16
C ILE A 120 15.25 6.31 -2.79
N PHE A 121 16.10 7.07 -3.50
CA PHE A 121 17.54 7.02 -3.29
C PHE A 121 18.13 8.44 -3.36
N ASN A 122 18.92 8.77 -2.36
CA ASN A 122 19.63 10.03 -2.32
C ASN A 122 20.93 9.94 -3.13
N SER A 123 20.93 10.44 -4.35
CA SER A 123 22.13 10.53 -5.21
C SER A 123 22.88 11.85 -5.07
N THR A 124 22.50 12.71 -4.14
CA THR A 124 23.17 14.00 -3.89
C THR A 124 24.38 13.85 -2.94
N SER A 125 25.16 14.90 -2.80
CA SER A 125 26.31 14.95 -1.88
C SER A 125 25.95 15.33 -0.44
N ALA A 126 24.68 15.71 -0.17
CA ALA A 126 24.21 16.10 1.15
C ALA A 126 23.07 15.18 1.61
N ALA A 127 22.85 15.10 2.92
CA ALA A 127 21.68 14.40 3.46
C ALA A 127 20.38 15.13 3.08
N VAL A 128 19.33 14.36 2.79
CA VAL A 128 18.01 14.88 2.44
C VAL A 128 16.98 14.47 3.48
N GLN A 129 15.95 15.30 3.67
CA GLN A 129 14.79 15.02 4.52
C GLN A 129 13.53 14.99 3.64
N PRO A 130 13.29 13.90 2.89
CA PRO A 130 12.22 13.88 1.91
C PRO A 130 10.86 14.09 2.55
N VAL A 131 10.02 14.89 1.90
CA VAL A 131 8.65 15.17 2.31
C VAL A 131 7.71 15.09 1.12
N VAL A 132 6.56 14.42 1.29
CA VAL A 132 5.51 14.40 0.28
C VAL A 132 4.58 15.58 0.52
N MET A 133 4.44 16.42 -0.51
CA MET A 133 3.67 17.66 -0.46
C MET A 133 2.37 17.54 -1.26
N HIS A 134 1.38 18.38 -0.94
CA HIS A 134 0.06 18.46 -1.58
C HIS A 134 -0.75 17.15 -1.48
N LEU A 135 -0.63 16.48 -0.34
CA LEU A 135 -1.44 15.30 -0.05
C LEU A 135 -2.92 15.69 0.10
N PRO A 136 -3.83 15.09 -0.68
CA PRO A 136 -5.26 15.24 -0.45
C PRO A 136 -5.68 14.51 0.83
N GLU A 137 -6.85 14.82 1.38
CA GLU A 137 -7.31 14.25 2.65
C GLU A 137 -7.41 12.72 2.68
N TYR A 138 -7.62 12.10 1.54
CA TYR A 138 -7.71 10.64 1.41
C TYR A 138 -6.35 9.93 1.31
N LEU A 139 -5.23 10.67 1.28
CA LEU A 139 -3.88 10.10 1.23
C LEU A 139 -3.05 10.49 2.44
N LYS A 140 -2.26 9.54 2.93
CA LYS A 140 -1.17 9.75 3.87
C LYS A 140 0.12 9.24 3.27
N ALA A 141 1.22 9.89 3.58
CA ALA A 141 2.55 9.45 3.18
C ALA A 141 3.51 9.49 4.37
N ASP A 142 4.20 8.40 4.59
CA ASP A 142 5.26 8.26 5.59
C ASP A 142 6.58 7.96 4.89
N VAL A 143 7.63 8.68 5.25
CA VAL A 143 8.98 8.50 4.68
C VAL A 143 9.91 7.87 5.72
N SER A 144 10.56 6.80 5.36
CA SER A 144 11.51 6.10 6.25
C SER A 144 12.81 5.74 5.51
N PRO A 145 13.98 6.09 6.07
CA PRO A 145 14.18 6.96 7.22
C PRO A 145 13.82 8.43 6.89
N SER A 146 13.53 9.23 7.91
CA SER A 146 13.19 10.66 7.72
C SER A 146 14.36 11.50 7.24
N ASN A 147 15.58 11.02 7.46
CA ASN A 147 16.82 11.64 6.98
C ASN A 147 17.62 10.58 6.22
N ILE A 148 17.90 10.83 4.95
CA ILE A 148 18.58 9.89 4.05
C ILE A 148 19.96 10.47 3.72
N ALA A 149 21.02 9.79 4.17
CA ALA A 149 22.39 10.16 3.88
C ALA A 149 22.72 10.02 2.38
N PRO A 150 23.77 10.69 1.87
CA PRO A 150 24.26 10.48 0.52
C PRO A 150 24.53 9.00 0.21
N GLY A 151 24.09 8.54 -0.95
CA GLY A 151 24.29 7.15 -1.38
C GLY A 151 23.40 6.11 -0.67
N HIS A 152 22.39 6.54 0.10
CA HIS A 152 21.48 5.65 0.80
C HIS A 152 20.05 5.75 0.25
N GLY A 153 19.30 4.67 0.46
CA GLY A 153 17.89 4.57 0.06
C GLY A 153 16.91 4.88 1.19
N GLY A 154 15.66 5.06 0.82
CA GLY A 154 14.52 5.18 1.72
C GLY A 154 13.24 4.68 1.05
N VAL A 155 12.17 4.63 1.81
CA VAL A 155 10.86 4.19 1.35
C VAL A 155 9.80 5.22 1.72
N ILE A 156 8.97 5.59 0.75
CA ILE A 156 7.74 6.33 0.96
C ILE A 156 6.61 5.30 1.01
N THR A 157 5.89 5.22 2.12
CA THR A 157 4.68 4.40 2.23
C THR A 157 3.48 5.31 2.07
N MET A 158 2.74 5.15 0.97
CA MET A 158 1.49 5.86 0.72
C MET A 158 0.31 5.00 1.15
N THR A 159 -0.58 5.55 1.97
CA THR A 159 -1.80 4.90 2.46
C THR A 159 -3.01 5.67 1.96
N LEU A 160 -3.90 4.98 1.24
CA LEU A 160 -5.19 5.51 0.79
C LEU A 160 -6.27 5.19 1.82
N ASP A 161 -7.07 6.17 2.23
CA ASP A 161 -8.32 5.95 2.98
C ASP A 161 -9.52 6.08 2.04
N SER A 162 -10.03 4.96 1.55
CA SER A 162 -11.12 4.93 0.56
C SER A 162 -12.45 5.50 1.05
N ARG A 163 -12.63 5.65 2.38
CA ARG A 163 -13.84 6.30 2.94
C ARG A 163 -13.91 7.78 2.62
N LYS A 164 -12.75 8.39 2.34
CA LYS A 164 -12.60 9.80 2.01
C LYS A 164 -12.60 10.09 0.50
N LEU A 165 -12.72 9.05 -0.32
CA LEU A 165 -12.97 9.23 -1.76
C LEU A 165 -14.44 9.61 -1.97
N ASP A 166 -14.68 10.66 -2.74
CA ASP A 166 -16.04 11.19 -2.94
C ASP A 166 -16.86 10.28 -3.84
N ASP A 167 -16.41 9.98 -5.04
CA ASP A 167 -17.14 9.27 -6.07
C ASP A 167 -16.62 7.86 -6.34
N MET A 168 -17.52 6.99 -6.85
CA MET A 168 -17.13 5.71 -7.43
C MET A 168 -16.41 5.93 -8.76
N GLY A 169 -15.45 5.05 -9.03
CA GLY A 169 -14.63 5.07 -10.23
C GLY A 169 -13.27 5.70 -10.02
N LEU A 170 -12.76 6.35 -11.05
CA LEU A 170 -11.39 6.87 -11.09
C LEU A 170 -11.28 8.24 -10.43
N THR A 171 -10.44 8.31 -9.40
CA THR A 171 -9.93 9.54 -8.82
C THR A 171 -8.47 9.70 -9.19
N GLN A 172 -8.07 10.86 -9.69
CA GLN A 172 -6.67 11.17 -10.05
C GLN A 172 -6.21 12.46 -9.40
N THR A 173 -4.98 12.46 -8.93
CA THR A 173 -4.31 13.64 -8.37
C THR A 173 -2.81 13.57 -8.59
N SER A 174 -2.10 14.63 -8.21
CA SER A 174 -0.64 14.66 -8.17
C SER A 174 -0.18 15.11 -6.79
N VAL A 175 0.85 14.44 -6.29
CA VAL A 175 1.61 14.86 -5.11
C VAL A 175 3.05 15.14 -5.53
N PHE A 176 3.84 15.77 -4.67
CA PHE A 176 5.20 16.18 -5.05
C PHE A 176 6.20 15.76 -3.97
N LEU A 177 7.36 15.25 -4.40
CA LEU A 177 8.44 14.88 -3.50
C LEU A 177 9.41 16.04 -3.33
N GLY A 178 9.40 16.68 -2.16
CA GLY A 178 10.44 17.64 -1.78
C GLY A 178 11.65 16.94 -1.17
N ALA A 179 12.84 17.52 -1.37
CA ALA A 179 14.08 17.04 -0.77
C ALA A 179 14.22 17.45 0.71
N PHE A 180 13.46 18.46 1.15
CA PHE A 180 13.43 18.95 2.54
C PHE A 180 12.09 19.67 2.82
N PRO A 181 11.70 19.83 4.09
CA PRO A 181 10.51 20.60 4.46
C PRO A 181 10.62 22.04 3.97
N GLY A 182 9.58 22.51 3.25
CA GLY A 182 9.56 23.84 2.63
C GLY A 182 10.18 23.93 1.24
N ASP A 183 10.55 22.81 0.65
CA ASP A 183 11.03 22.76 -0.74
C ASP A 183 9.94 23.20 -1.73
N LYS A 184 10.35 23.76 -2.87
CA LYS A 184 9.44 24.29 -3.89
C LYS A 184 8.86 23.16 -4.74
N VAL A 185 7.57 23.25 -4.99
CA VAL A 185 6.85 22.37 -5.90
C VAL A 185 7.20 22.72 -7.35
N ASN A 186 7.52 21.71 -8.14
CA ASN A 186 7.68 21.82 -9.59
C ASN A 186 7.31 20.48 -10.27
N ARG A 187 7.17 20.51 -11.59
CA ARG A 187 6.73 19.34 -12.38
C ARG A 187 7.71 18.16 -12.32
N GLU A 188 8.99 18.40 -12.10
CA GLU A 188 10.01 17.34 -12.02
C GLU A 188 9.91 16.50 -10.76
N LYS A 189 9.22 17.00 -9.73
CA LYS A 189 9.00 16.33 -8.43
C LYS A 189 7.64 15.63 -8.33
N GLU A 190 6.87 15.67 -9.41
CA GLU A 190 5.50 15.18 -9.44
C GLU A 190 5.42 13.67 -9.43
N ILE A 191 4.56 13.13 -8.57
CA ILE A 191 4.15 11.73 -8.53
C ILE A 191 2.66 11.71 -8.85
N GLY A 192 2.29 11.00 -9.91
CA GLY A 192 0.90 10.75 -10.26
C GLY A 192 0.26 9.77 -9.27
N ILE A 193 -0.97 10.03 -8.89
CA ILE A 193 -1.75 9.12 -8.04
C ILE A 193 -3.07 8.86 -8.74
N SER A 194 -3.43 7.59 -8.86
CA SER A 194 -4.76 7.17 -9.29
C SER A 194 -5.37 6.16 -8.31
N ALA A 195 -6.67 6.25 -8.11
CA ALA A 195 -7.43 5.30 -7.30
C ALA A 195 -8.73 4.95 -8.01
N VAL A 196 -9.09 3.66 -8.04
CA VAL A 196 -10.36 3.18 -8.59
C VAL A 196 -11.21 2.66 -7.45
N LEU A 197 -12.24 3.43 -7.06
CA LEU A 197 -13.22 2.99 -6.08
C LEU A 197 -14.30 2.17 -6.77
N LEU A 198 -14.37 0.88 -6.40
CA LEU A 198 -15.34 -0.06 -6.97
C LEU A 198 -16.77 0.21 -6.49
N PRO A 199 -17.78 -0.10 -7.33
CA PRO A 199 -19.17 -0.13 -6.90
C PRO A 199 -19.36 -1.22 -5.82
N LYS A 200 -20.28 -0.95 -4.90
CA LYS A 200 -20.66 -1.92 -3.88
C LYS A 200 -21.80 -2.80 -4.41
N PHE A 201 -21.58 -4.11 -4.44
CA PHE A 201 -22.56 -5.12 -4.83
C PHE A 201 -22.97 -6.01 -3.64
N ASP A 202 -22.96 -5.46 -2.43
CA ASP A 202 -23.35 -6.20 -1.24
C ASP A 202 -24.83 -6.60 -1.29
N ASN A 203 -25.10 -7.80 -0.78
CA ASN A 203 -26.46 -8.33 -0.59
C ASN A 203 -27.23 -8.76 -1.85
N LEU A 204 -26.55 -9.14 -2.93
CA LEU A 204 -27.22 -9.78 -4.06
C LEU A 204 -27.63 -11.21 -3.68
N THR A 205 -28.90 -11.55 -3.88
CA THR A 205 -29.40 -12.93 -3.71
C THR A 205 -28.88 -13.82 -4.85
N ALA A 206 -28.85 -15.14 -4.63
CA ALA A 206 -28.48 -16.10 -5.66
C ALA A 206 -29.35 -15.95 -6.93
N GLN A 207 -30.62 -15.60 -6.79
CA GLN A 207 -31.55 -15.38 -7.90
C GLN A 207 -31.21 -14.09 -8.66
N GLN A 208 -30.80 -13.01 -7.97
CA GLN A 208 -30.35 -11.78 -8.60
C GLN A 208 -29.05 -11.98 -9.37
N LEU A 209 -28.08 -12.73 -8.80
CA LEU A 209 -26.85 -13.12 -9.49
C LEU A 209 -27.12 -13.96 -10.74
N ALA A 210 -28.01 -14.97 -10.64
CA ALA A 210 -28.37 -15.83 -11.78
C ALA A 210 -29.09 -15.08 -12.92
N ASN A 211 -29.68 -13.93 -12.63
CA ASN A 211 -30.36 -13.05 -13.59
C ASN A 211 -29.63 -11.74 -13.84
N ALA A 212 -28.38 -11.60 -13.37
CA ALA A 212 -27.58 -10.39 -13.58
C ALA A 212 -27.32 -10.09 -15.06
N PRO A 213 -27.03 -8.85 -15.42
CA PRO A 213 -26.43 -8.55 -16.70
C PRO A 213 -25.04 -9.17 -16.76
N GLN A 214 -24.52 -9.43 -17.93
CA GLN A 214 -23.17 -9.95 -18.11
C GLN A 214 -22.49 -9.21 -19.25
N LEU A 215 -21.41 -8.51 -18.92
CA LEU A 215 -20.60 -7.75 -19.86
C LEU A 215 -19.71 -8.68 -20.68
N TYR A 216 -19.85 -8.68 -21.99
CA TYR A 216 -18.90 -9.27 -22.91
C TYR A 216 -18.16 -8.18 -23.68
N LEU A 217 -16.84 -8.30 -23.78
CA LEU A 217 -15.97 -7.45 -24.59
C LEU A 217 -15.31 -8.31 -25.67
N SER A 218 -15.31 -7.86 -26.94
CA SER A 218 -14.60 -8.55 -28.01
C SER A 218 -13.10 -8.64 -27.79
N THR A 219 -12.54 -7.69 -27.02
CA THR A 219 -11.17 -7.71 -26.53
C THR A 219 -11.03 -6.79 -25.32
N THR A 220 -10.16 -7.15 -24.38
CA THR A 220 -9.76 -6.31 -23.25
C THR A 220 -8.51 -5.47 -23.56
N GLU A 221 -7.77 -5.84 -24.63
CA GLU A 221 -6.61 -5.10 -25.12
C GLU A 221 -6.82 -4.72 -26.59
N LEU A 222 -6.76 -3.42 -26.89
CA LEU A 222 -6.95 -2.89 -28.25
C LEU A 222 -5.59 -2.45 -28.83
N ASN A 223 -5.06 -3.21 -29.77
CA ASN A 223 -3.86 -2.82 -30.50
C ASN A 223 -4.26 -1.88 -31.65
N LEU A 224 -3.85 -0.62 -31.56
CA LEU A 224 -4.09 0.39 -32.60
C LEU A 224 -2.96 0.49 -33.64
N GLY A 225 -1.92 -0.33 -33.50
CA GLY A 225 -0.71 -0.27 -34.35
C GLY A 225 0.18 0.93 -34.05
N HIS A 226 0.99 1.31 -35.04
CA HIS A 226 1.95 2.42 -34.94
C HIS A 226 1.39 3.70 -35.55
N PHE A 227 1.73 4.83 -34.93
CA PHE A 227 1.29 6.15 -35.40
C PHE A 227 1.92 6.54 -36.74
N ASP A 228 3.15 6.14 -36.99
CA ASP A 228 3.96 6.55 -38.15
C ASP A 228 3.81 8.05 -38.41
N GLN A 229 3.25 8.40 -39.60
CA GLN A 229 2.92 9.77 -40.00
C GLN A 229 1.54 10.25 -39.49
N LYS A 230 0.71 9.36 -38.91
CA LYS A 230 -0.63 9.69 -38.46
C LYS A 230 -0.60 10.45 -37.14
N LYS A 231 -1.48 11.44 -37.00
CA LYS A 231 -1.66 12.20 -35.75
C LYS A 231 -2.61 11.48 -34.78
N LYS A 232 -3.54 10.67 -35.32
CA LYS A 232 -4.56 9.93 -34.56
C LYS A 232 -4.67 8.50 -35.06
N LEU A 233 -4.87 7.57 -34.13
CA LEU A 233 -5.26 6.20 -34.43
C LEU A 233 -6.66 5.95 -33.88
N LYS A 234 -7.40 5.08 -34.55
CA LYS A 234 -8.77 4.73 -34.17
C LYS A 234 -8.94 3.23 -34.14
N GLY A 235 -9.75 2.75 -33.21
CA GLY A 235 -10.15 1.37 -33.13
C GLY A 235 -11.54 1.24 -32.51
N GLU A 236 -12.05 0.03 -32.48
CA GLU A 236 -13.40 -0.27 -32.01
C GLU A 236 -13.38 -1.57 -31.21
N ILE A 237 -14.12 -1.58 -30.10
CA ILE A 237 -14.38 -2.77 -29.29
C ILE A 237 -15.89 -3.00 -29.33
N VAL A 238 -16.30 -4.23 -29.59
CA VAL A 238 -17.71 -4.62 -29.49
C VAL A 238 -18.01 -5.01 -28.05
N ILE A 239 -19.06 -4.41 -27.51
CA ILE A 239 -19.63 -4.69 -26.20
C ILE A 239 -20.96 -5.42 -26.42
N ARG A 240 -21.22 -6.50 -25.67
CA ARG A 240 -22.47 -7.24 -25.74
C ARG A 240 -22.94 -7.59 -24.32
N ASN A 241 -24.24 -7.60 -24.14
CA ASN A 241 -24.87 -8.11 -22.92
C ASN A 241 -25.21 -9.59 -23.11
N ASP A 242 -24.43 -10.47 -22.48
CA ASP A 242 -24.66 -11.93 -22.50
C ASP A 242 -25.49 -12.40 -21.30
N GLY A 243 -25.88 -11.46 -20.41
CA GLY A 243 -26.71 -11.73 -19.24
C GLY A 243 -28.21 -11.74 -19.53
N LYS A 244 -28.99 -11.89 -18.47
CA LYS A 244 -30.47 -12.02 -18.54
C LYS A 244 -31.22 -10.74 -18.21
N SER A 245 -30.56 -9.74 -17.64
CA SER A 245 -31.15 -8.42 -17.34
C SER A 245 -30.42 -7.31 -18.10
N VAL A 246 -30.94 -6.10 -18.00
CA VAL A 246 -30.42 -4.94 -18.72
C VAL A 246 -29.04 -4.54 -18.20
N LEU A 247 -28.06 -4.52 -19.08
CA LEU A 247 -26.74 -3.99 -18.83
C LEU A 247 -26.73 -2.47 -18.99
N LYS A 248 -26.28 -1.74 -17.97
CA LYS A 248 -26.13 -0.29 -18.00
C LYS A 248 -24.67 0.10 -17.86
N ILE A 249 -24.12 0.79 -18.84
CA ILE A 249 -22.80 1.40 -18.78
C ILE A 249 -22.94 2.77 -18.13
N LYS A 250 -22.54 2.89 -16.87
CA LYS A 250 -22.72 4.10 -16.06
C LYS A 250 -21.75 5.20 -16.43
N SER A 251 -20.48 4.85 -16.61
CA SER A 251 -19.47 5.81 -17.03
C SER A 251 -18.29 5.15 -17.76
N LEU A 252 -17.58 5.97 -18.53
CA LEU A 252 -16.31 5.64 -19.18
C LEU A 252 -15.29 6.71 -18.73
N GLN A 253 -14.23 6.29 -18.07
CA GLN A 253 -13.21 7.18 -17.52
C GLN A 253 -11.84 6.81 -18.10
N MET A 254 -11.08 7.81 -18.56
CA MET A 254 -9.77 7.60 -19.14
C MET A 254 -8.67 7.91 -18.10
N PHE A 255 -7.76 6.95 -17.89
CA PHE A 255 -6.58 7.15 -17.04
C PHE A 255 -5.55 8.07 -17.70
N THR A 256 -5.56 8.15 -19.02
CA THR A 256 -4.49 8.79 -19.79
C THR A 256 -5.03 9.89 -20.67
N VAL A 257 -4.42 11.06 -20.57
CA VAL A 257 -4.67 12.18 -21.51
C VAL A 257 -4.27 11.72 -22.91
N GLY A 258 -5.12 12.01 -23.91
CA GLY A 258 -4.87 11.63 -25.31
C GLY A 258 -5.65 10.40 -25.78
N LEU A 259 -6.45 9.81 -24.90
CA LEU A 259 -7.52 8.89 -25.30
C LEU A 259 -8.85 9.63 -25.33
N GLN A 260 -9.63 9.36 -26.36
CA GLN A 260 -11.04 9.75 -26.46
C GLN A 260 -11.86 8.51 -26.74
N VAL A 261 -12.92 8.32 -25.98
CA VAL A 261 -13.83 7.19 -26.16
C VAL A 261 -15.24 7.66 -26.40
N SER A 262 -15.98 6.94 -27.23
CA SER A 262 -17.40 7.18 -27.44
C SER A 262 -18.14 5.85 -27.59
N LEU A 263 -19.32 5.79 -27.01
CA LEU A 263 -20.19 4.63 -27.01
C LEU A 263 -21.51 5.00 -27.67
N ASN A 264 -21.98 4.17 -28.60
CA ASN A 264 -23.23 4.46 -29.33
C ASN A 264 -24.49 4.12 -28.55
N LYS A 265 -24.39 3.24 -27.54
CA LYS A 265 -25.51 2.88 -26.63
C LYS A 265 -24.98 2.67 -25.22
N GLN A 266 -25.61 3.21 -24.21
CA GLN A 266 -25.27 3.04 -22.78
C GLN A 266 -26.13 2.00 -22.07
N THR A 267 -27.22 1.55 -22.72
CA THR A 267 -28.14 0.55 -22.18
C THR A 267 -28.31 -0.55 -23.21
N LEU A 268 -28.05 -1.80 -22.78
CA LEU A 268 -28.13 -2.98 -23.64
C LEU A 268 -29.07 -4.00 -23.01
N HIS A 269 -30.11 -4.37 -23.74
CA HIS A 269 -30.97 -5.51 -23.40
C HIS A 269 -30.22 -6.83 -23.60
N PRO A 270 -30.67 -7.96 -23.01
CA PRO A 270 -30.08 -9.27 -23.25
C PRO A 270 -29.84 -9.54 -24.74
N GLY A 271 -28.63 -9.93 -25.12
CA GLY A 271 -28.19 -10.18 -26.49
C GLY A 271 -27.87 -8.93 -27.34
N GLU A 272 -28.18 -7.72 -26.86
CA GLU A 272 -27.81 -6.50 -27.58
C GLU A 272 -26.33 -6.18 -27.54
N SER A 273 -25.87 -5.50 -28.59
CA SER A 273 -24.48 -5.06 -28.73
C SER A 273 -24.35 -3.55 -28.91
N ALA A 274 -23.23 -3.02 -28.48
CA ALA A 274 -22.78 -1.64 -28.70
C ALA A 274 -21.35 -1.61 -29.22
N LYS A 275 -20.95 -0.45 -29.77
CA LYS A 275 -19.60 -0.19 -30.28
C LYS A 275 -18.93 0.89 -29.46
N LEU A 276 -17.85 0.53 -28.77
CA LEU A 276 -16.95 1.46 -28.11
C LEU A 276 -15.87 1.88 -29.09
N LYS A 277 -15.92 3.12 -29.54
CA LYS A 277 -14.90 3.71 -30.41
C LYS A 277 -13.82 4.35 -29.56
N VAL A 278 -12.56 4.03 -29.85
CA VAL A 278 -11.40 4.58 -29.16
C VAL A 278 -10.57 5.37 -30.16
N THR A 279 -10.20 6.58 -29.81
CA THR A 279 -9.29 7.44 -30.61
C THR A 279 -8.09 7.80 -29.73
N ALA A 280 -6.89 7.53 -30.22
CA ALA A 280 -5.62 7.85 -29.57
C ALA A 280 -4.93 9.01 -30.30
N GLU A 281 -4.45 10.03 -29.56
CA GLU A 281 -3.78 11.21 -30.09
C GLU A 281 -2.27 11.19 -29.81
N LYS A 282 -1.45 11.11 -30.85
CA LYS A 282 0.04 10.96 -30.77
C LYS A 282 0.70 11.97 -29.85
N ARG A 283 0.33 13.26 -29.96
CA ARG A 283 0.98 14.36 -29.22
C ARG A 283 0.75 14.25 -27.72
N GLN A 284 -0.46 13.89 -27.32
CA GLN A 284 -0.85 13.80 -25.91
C GLN A 284 -0.35 12.52 -25.26
N LEU A 285 -0.34 11.38 -25.99
CA LEU A 285 0.15 10.11 -25.46
C LEU A 285 1.67 10.08 -25.24
N LYS A 286 2.45 10.94 -25.89
CA LYS A 286 3.91 11.07 -25.64
C LYS A 286 4.24 11.47 -24.18
N THR A 287 3.29 12.08 -23.48
CA THR A 287 3.44 12.50 -22.08
C THR A 287 2.79 11.55 -21.09
N ALA A 288 2.25 10.43 -21.56
CA ALA A 288 1.64 9.41 -20.71
C ALA A 288 2.71 8.75 -19.83
N ARG A 289 2.44 8.63 -18.53
CA ARG A 289 3.33 8.01 -17.55
C ARG A 289 3.09 6.50 -17.44
N SER A 290 1.85 6.07 -17.66
CA SER A 290 1.42 4.69 -17.57
C SER A 290 0.83 4.20 -18.91
N LYS A 291 0.61 2.88 -19.01
CA LYS A 291 -0.07 2.26 -20.16
C LYS A 291 -1.47 2.87 -20.32
N PRO A 292 -1.85 3.35 -21.52
CA PRO A 292 -3.17 3.96 -21.72
C PRO A 292 -4.30 2.99 -21.40
N ARG A 293 -5.23 3.41 -20.54
CA ARG A 293 -6.34 2.57 -20.08
C ARG A 293 -7.64 3.35 -20.04
N VAL A 294 -8.75 2.61 -20.18
CA VAL A 294 -10.12 3.11 -20.03
C VAL A 294 -10.81 2.26 -18.97
N LEU A 295 -11.37 2.90 -17.96
CA LEU A 295 -12.23 2.27 -16.97
C LEU A 295 -13.68 2.35 -17.46
N MET A 296 -14.37 1.22 -17.49
CA MET A 296 -15.80 1.13 -17.74
C MET A 296 -16.51 0.71 -16.46
N ILE A 297 -17.44 1.51 -16.00
CA ILE A 297 -18.28 1.20 -14.83
C ILE A 297 -19.66 0.76 -15.31
N THR A 298 -20.06 -0.43 -14.90
CA THR A 298 -21.33 -1.04 -15.26
C THR A 298 -22.13 -1.46 -14.03
N ASN A 299 -23.27 -2.08 -14.25
CA ASN A 299 -24.05 -2.78 -13.25
C ASN A 299 -23.92 -4.32 -13.32
N ASP A 300 -22.89 -4.77 -14.01
CA ASP A 300 -22.50 -6.18 -14.08
C ASP A 300 -21.63 -6.53 -12.87
#